data_15780e47f63c8ec0a578d5077626ea5f
#
_entry.id   15780e47f63c8ec0a578d5077626ea5f
#
_cell.length_a   1.000
_cell.length_b   1.000
_cell.length_c   1.000
_cell.angle_alpha   90.00
_cell.angle_beta   90.00
_cell.angle_gamma   90.00
#
_symmetry.space_group_name_H-M   'P 1'
#
loop_
_entity.id
_entity.type
_entity.pdbx_description
1 polymer ?
#
loop_
_entity_poly.entity_id
_entity_poly.type
_entity_poly.pdbx_seq_one_letter_code
_entity_poly.pdbx_strand_id
1 'polypeptide(L)'
;MEIIESYASGNIYLFPIYSKEHKTIQQKLNRHHKVITKVNRALAEIGKELKIPIKLTTYVARHSYATVLKRAGVPTSIISESLGHSSERVTQIYLDSFENERMDEALRNLL
;
A
#
# COMPACT_ATOMS: atom_id res chain seq x y z
N MET A 1 4.85 16.64 -5.55
CA MET A 1 5.77 16.46 -6.71
C MET A 1 7.22 16.64 -6.28
N GLU A 2 7.58 17.66 -5.52
CA GLU A 2 8.97 17.89 -5.07
C GLU A 2 9.66 16.68 -4.41
N ILE A 3 8.95 15.92 -3.56
CA ILE A 3 9.51 14.71 -2.91
C ILE A 3 9.89 13.66 -3.95
N ILE A 4 9.04 13.44 -4.96
CA ILE A 4 9.30 12.46 -6.03
C ILE A 4 10.48 12.90 -6.89
N GLU A 5 10.54 14.18 -7.24
CA GLU A 5 11.61 14.77 -8.03
C GLU A 5 12.97 14.69 -7.33
N SER A 6 13.00 14.82 -5.99
CA SER A 6 14.24 14.69 -5.20
C SER A 6 14.86 13.29 -5.27
N TYR A 7 14.08 12.25 -5.60
CA TYR A 7 14.54 10.86 -5.74
C TYR A 7 14.77 10.43 -7.20
N ALA A 8 14.42 11.25 -8.18
CA ALA A 8 14.58 10.98 -9.60
C ALA A 8 16.06 11.09 -10.04
N SER A 9 16.89 10.16 -9.60
CA SER A 9 18.34 10.17 -9.83
C SER A 9 18.83 9.16 -10.85
N GLY A 10 18.12 8.97 -11.97
CA GLY A 10 18.57 8.12 -13.07
C GLY A 10 18.60 6.61 -12.79
N ASN A 11 18.00 6.16 -11.72
CA ASN A 11 17.80 4.75 -11.40
C ASN A 11 16.56 4.20 -12.12
N ILE A 12 16.56 2.87 -12.38
CA ILE A 12 15.39 2.17 -12.95
C ILE A 12 14.16 2.30 -12.05
N TYR A 13 14.37 2.41 -10.74
CA TYR A 13 13.33 2.59 -9.73
C TYR A 13 13.37 4.00 -9.17
N LEU A 14 12.19 4.55 -8.86
CA LEU A 14 12.04 5.88 -8.28
C LEU A 14 12.80 6.03 -6.94
N PHE A 15 12.66 5.03 -6.06
CA PHE A 15 13.34 5.02 -4.77
C PHE A 15 14.58 4.13 -4.80
N PRO A 16 15.71 4.55 -4.21
CA PRO A 16 16.98 3.82 -4.22
C PRO A 16 16.97 2.65 -3.21
N ILE A 17 15.99 1.74 -3.35
CA ILE A 17 15.86 0.55 -2.47
C ILE A 17 16.92 -0.48 -2.81
N TYR A 18 17.16 -0.71 -4.11
CA TYR A 18 18.16 -1.64 -4.59
C TYR A 18 19.44 -0.90 -5.00
N SER A 19 20.58 -1.53 -4.75
CA SER A 19 21.91 -1.08 -5.18
C SER A 19 22.52 -2.11 -6.11
N LYS A 20 23.69 -1.78 -6.68
CA LYS A 20 24.48 -2.70 -7.52
C LYS A 20 24.91 -3.98 -6.81
N GLU A 21 24.85 -4.00 -5.47
CA GLU A 21 25.19 -5.15 -4.64
C GLU A 21 24.08 -6.20 -4.59
N HIS A 22 22.84 -5.80 -4.83
CA HIS A 22 21.66 -6.70 -4.81
C HIS A 22 21.47 -7.37 -6.17
N LYS A 23 22.33 -8.35 -6.50
CA LYS A 23 22.36 -9.03 -7.80
C LYS A 23 21.41 -10.22 -7.87
N THR A 24 21.34 -11.03 -6.82
CA THR A 24 20.51 -12.24 -6.79
C THR A 24 19.08 -11.94 -6.35
N ILE A 25 18.14 -12.82 -6.75
CA ILE A 25 16.73 -12.74 -6.32
C ILE A 25 16.65 -12.77 -4.78
N GLN A 26 17.41 -13.64 -4.14
CA GLN A 26 17.42 -13.76 -2.68
C GLN A 26 17.91 -12.47 -1.99
N GLN A 27 18.95 -11.83 -2.51
CA GLN A 27 19.45 -10.55 -2.00
C GLN A 27 18.38 -9.45 -2.13
N LYS A 28 17.68 -9.41 -3.27
CA LYS A 28 16.58 -8.46 -3.50
C LYS A 28 15.41 -8.69 -2.55
N LEU A 29 15.00 -9.94 -2.35
CA LEU A 29 13.93 -10.30 -1.40
C LEU A 29 14.30 -9.93 0.04
N ASN A 30 15.52 -10.23 0.47
CA ASN A 30 16.00 -9.86 1.81
C ASN A 30 16.04 -8.34 2.00
N ARG A 31 16.50 -7.61 0.98
CA ARG A 31 16.52 -6.14 1.00
C ARG A 31 15.10 -5.56 1.09
N HIS A 32 14.20 -6.08 0.26
CA HIS A 32 12.79 -5.68 0.27
C HIS A 32 12.16 -5.89 1.65
N HIS A 33 12.36 -7.07 2.24
CA HIS A 33 11.85 -7.36 3.59
C HIS A 33 12.39 -6.39 4.66
N LYS A 34 13.69 -6.10 4.65
CA LYS A 34 14.30 -5.13 5.58
C LYS A 34 13.72 -3.73 5.42
N VAL A 35 13.52 -3.26 4.19
CA VAL A 35 12.97 -1.93 3.92
C VAL A 35 11.52 -1.84 4.38
N ILE A 36 10.67 -2.81 4.03
CA ILE A 36 9.27 -2.86 4.46
C ILE A 36 9.16 -2.87 6.00
N THR A 37 9.97 -3.68 6.67
CA THR A 37 9.98 -3.74 8.14
C THR A 37 10.35 -2.39 8.76
N LYS A 38 11.35 -1.71 8.20
CA LYS A 38 11.77 -0.37 8.67
C LYS A 38 10.66 0.67 8.47
N VAL A 39 10.05 0.68 7.29
CA VAL A 39 8.94 1.60 6.97
C VAL A 39 7.74 1.34 7.87
N ASN A 40 7.34 0.09 8.06
CA ASN A 40 6.21 -0.24 8.92
C ASN A 40 6.44 0.12 10.39
N ARG A 41 7.69 0.04 10.87
CA ARG A 41 8.04 0.52 12.22
C ARG A 41 7.84 2.03 12.35
N ALA A 42 8.37 2.80 11.40
CA ALA A 42 8.20 4.25 11.38
C ALA A 42 6.71 4.66 11.28
N LEU A 43 5.93 4.00 10.44
CA LEU A 43 4.49 4.23 10.33
C LEU A 43 3.75 3.94 11.64
N ALA A 44 4.13 2.88 12.36
CA ALA A 44 3.53 2.55 13.66
C ALA A 44 3.84 3.63 14.72
N GLU A 45 5.04 4.19 14.70
CA GLU A 45 5.42 5.30 15.59
C GLU A 45 4.61 6.56 15.28
N ILE A 46 4.51 6.95 14.01
CA ILE A 46 3.68 8.07 13.55
C ILE A 46 2.21 7.86 13.97
N GLY A 47 1.68 6.65 13.78
CA GLY A 47 0.31 6.34 14.19
C GLY A 47 0.07 6.53 15.67
N LYS A 48 1.04 6.17 16.52
CA LYS A 48 0.98 6.39 17.98
C LYS A 48 1.01 7.88 18.34
N GLU A 49 1.91 8.65 17.74
CA GLU A 49 2.02 10.09 17.97
C GLU A 49 0.73 10.83 17.59
N LEU A 50 0.13 10.45 16.47
CA LEU A 50 -1.13 11.02 15.98
C LEU A 50 -2.37 10.43 16.67
N LYS A 51 -2.21 9.49 17.61
CA LYS A 51 -3.30 8.81 18.32
C LYS A 51 -4.31 8.12 17.38
N ILE A 52 -3.81 7.60 16.26
CA ILE A 52 -4.63 6.85 15.30
C ILE A 52 -4.96 5.48 15.92
N PRO A 53 -6.26 5.08 15.98
CA PRO A 53 -6.69 3.89 16.71
C PRO A 53 -6.29 2.56 16.05
N ILE A 54 -5.75 2.61 14.83
CA ILE A 54 -5.28 1.44 14.09
C ILE A 54 -3.77 1.49 13.89
N LYS A 55 -3.15 0.30 13.78
CA LYS A 55 -1.73 0.21 13.46
C LYS A 55 -1.50 0.57 11.98
N LEU A 56 -0.79 1.66 11.73
CA LEU A 56 -0.41 2.03 10.36
C LEU A 56 0.67 1.10 9.81
N THR A 57 0.46 0.65 8.58
CA THR A 57 1.40 -0.16 7.80
C THR A 57 1.32 0.22 6.33
N THR A 58 2.28 -0.22 5.53
CA THR A 58 2.24 -0.08 4.06
C THR A 58 1.01 -0.78 3.45
N TYR A 59 0.56 -1.86 4.08
CA TYR A 59 -0.66 -2.57 3.69
C TYR A 59 -1.90 -1.69 3.91
N VAL A 60 -2.03 -1.05 5.07
CA VAL A 60 -3.13 -0.11 5.36
C VAL A 60 -3.12 1.07 4.39
N ALA A 61 -1.94 1.62 4.06
CA ALA A 61 -1.83 2.68 3.08
C ALA A 61 -2.32 2.25 1.69
N ARG A 62 -1.95 1.05 1.25
CA ARG A 62 -2.40 0.47 -0.01
C ARG A 62 -3.92 0.25 -0.04
N HIS A 63 -4.49 -0.23 1.06
CA HIS A 63 -5.94 -0.37 1.23
C HIS A 63 -6.66 0.97 1.15
N SER A 64 -6.20 1.95 1.89
CA SER A 64 -6.79 3.30 1.90
C SER A 64 -6.77 3.92 0.51
N TYR A 65 -5.66 3.79 -0.22
CA TYR A 65 -5.53 4.25 -1.59
C TYR A 65 -6.61 3.63 -2.51
N ALA A 66 -6.71 2.30 -2.51
CA ALA A 66 -7.70 1.60 -3.34
C ALA A 66 -9.14 2.01 -3.00
N THR A 67 -9.46 2.13 -1.71
CA THR A 67 -10.79 2.52 -1.23
C THR A 67 -11.14 3.96 -1.64
N VAL A 68 -10.20 4.89 -1.52
CA VAL A 68 -10.40 6.29 -1.93
C VAL A 68 -10.67 6.38 -3.43
N LEU A 69 -9.90 5.68 -4.25
CA LEU A 69 -10.09 5.66 -5.70
C LEU A 69 -11.45 5.04 -6.09
N LYS A 70 -11.84 3.94 -5.44
CA LYS A 70 -13.15 3.32 -5.69
C LYS A 70 -14.29 4.28 -5.35
N ARG A 71 -14.22 4.95 -4.21
CA ARG A 71 -15.23 5.96 -3.80
C ARG A 71 -15.30 7.16 -4.73
N ALA A 72 -14.16 7.52 -5.34
CA ALA A 72 -14.10 8.59 -6.36
C ALA A 72 -14.62 8.14 -7.74
N GLY A 73 -15.11 6.90 -7.87
CA GLY A 73 -15.67 6.38 -9.12
C GLY A 73 -14.60 5.95 -10.13
N VAL A 74 -13.35 5.75 -9.71
CA VAL A 74 -12.29 5.26 -10.60
C VAL A 74 -12.56 3.80 -10.98
N PRO A 75 -12.49 3.44 -12.29
CA PRO A 75 -12.70 2.07 -12.73
C PRO A 75 -11.73 1.08 -12.07
N THR A 76 -12.22 -0.13 -11.75
CA THR A 76 -11.43 -1.19 -11.12
C THR A 76 -10.19 -1.58 -11.94
N SER A 77 -10.25 -1.50 -13.27
CA SER A 77 -9.11 -1.74 -14.16
C SER A 77 -7.96 -0.78 -13.90
N ILE A 78 -8.25 0.51 -13.72
CA ILE A 78 -7.24 1.54 -13.43
C ILE A 78 -6.67 1.34 -12.01
N ILE A 79 -7.50 1.02 -11.04
CA ILE A 79 -7.05 0.71 -9.68
C ILE A 79 -6.13 -0.52 -9.71
N SER A 80 -6.50 -1.57 -10.44
CA SER A 80 -5.71 -2.79 -10.62
C SER A 80 -4.34 -2.51 -11.22
N GLU A 81 -4.28 -1.73 -12.27
CA GLU A 81 -3.04 -1.33 -12.92
C GLU A 81 -2.15 -0.52 -11.99
N SER A 82 -2.70 0.47 -11.29
CA SER A 82 -1.96 1.31 -10.35
C SER A 82 -1.40 0.54 -9.15
N LEU A 83 -2.07 -0.52 -8.73
CA LEU A 83 -1.63 -1.42 -7.67
C LEU A 83 -0.64 -2.50 -8.15
N GLY A 84 -0.43 -2.62 -9.47
CA GLY A 84 0.41 -3.65 -10.06
C GLY A 84 -0.14 -5.06 -9.89
N HIS A 85 -1.46 -5.22 -9.83
CA HIS A 85 -2.09 -6.54 -9.80
C HIS A 85 -2.00 -7.21 -11.15
N SER A 86 -1.79 -8.52 -11.16
CA SER A 86 -1.70 -9.31 -12.40
C SER A 86 -3.05 -9.50 -13.11
N SER A 87 -4.16 -9.29 -12.39
CA SER A 87 -5.51 -9.35 -12.95
C SER A 87 -6.48 -8.45 -12.19
N GLU A 88 -7.47 -7.92 -12.89
CA GLU A 88 -8.54 -7.11 -12.33
C GLU A 88 -9.40 -7.89 -11.31
N ARG A 89 -9.53 -9.21 -11.51
CA ARG A 89 -10.24 -10.09 -10.57
C ARG A 89 -9.66 -10.04 -9.16
N VAL A 90 -8.33 -9.98 -9.02
CA VAL A 90 -7.66 -9.84 -7.72
C VAL A 90 -8.06 -8.53 -7.05
N THR A 91 -8.11 -7.45 -7.80
CA THR A 91 -8.54 -6.14 -7.31
C THR A 91 -10.01 -6.15 -6.90
N GLN A 92 -10.88 -6.78 -7.67
CA GLN A 92 -12.31 -6.87 -7.37
C GLN A 92 -12.55 -7.62 -6.05
N ILE A 93 -11.94 -8.80 -5.87
CA ILE A 93 -12.03 -9.57 -4.60
C ILE A 93 -11.51 -8.73 -3.42
N TYR A 94 -10.43 -8.01 -3.63
CA TYR A 94 -9.81 -7.15 -2.64
C TYR A 94 -10.74 -5.98 -2.24
N LEU A 95 -11.40 -5.34 -3.19
CA LEU A 95 -12.34 -4.25 -2.94
C LEU A 95 -13.66 -4.73 -2.32
N ASP A 96 -14.15 -5.89 -2.72
CA ASP A 96 -15.38 -6.48 -2.20
C ASP A 96 -15.26 -6.85 -0.72
N SER A 97 -14.08 -7.26 -0.26
CA SER A 97 -13.84 -7.55 1.15
C SER A 97 -14.05 -6.34 2.06
N PHE A 98 -13.74 -5.14 1.58
CA PHE A 98 -13.97 -3.90 2.36
C PHE A 98 -15.43 -3.49 2.43
N GLU A 99 -16.18 -3.71 1.36
CA GLU A 99 -17.62 -3.42 1.36
C GLU A 99 -18.34 -4.31 2.35
N ASN A 100 -17.94 -5.59 2.42
CA ASN A 100 -18.49 -6.55 3.38
C ASN A 100 -18.16 -6.15 4.83
N GLU A 101 -16.92 -5.79 5.14
CA GLU A 101 -16.55 -5.34 6.48
C GLU A 101 -17.33 -4.09 6.92
N ARG A 102 -17.53 -3.14 6.02
CA ARG A 102 -18.33 -1.93 6.30
C ARG A 102 -19.82 -2.23 6.47
N MET A 103 -20.33 -3.18 5.68
CA MET A 103 -21.72 -3.65 5.82
C MET A 103 -21.90 -4.32 7.17
N ASP A 104 -20.98 -5.18 7.59
CA ASP A 104 -21.01 -5.85 8.88
C ASP A 104 -20.91 -4.86 10.04
N GLU A 105 -20.08 -3.83 9.93
CA GLU A 105 -19.96 -2.77 10.93
C GLU A 105 -21.25 -1.93 11.01
N ALA A 106 -21.82 -1.56 9.88
CA ALA A 106 -23.09 -0.85 9.82
C ALA A 106 -24.24 -1.66 10.42
N LEU A 107 -24.31 -2.97 10.14
CA LEU A 107 -25.31 -3.87 10.69
C LEU A 107 -25.16 -4.05 12.19
N ARG A 108 -23.94 -4.12 12.72
CA ARG A 108 -23.70 -4.16 14.19
C ARG A 108 -24.20 -2.90 14.89
N ASN A 109 -24.10 -1.74 14.24
CA ASN A 109 -24.59 -0.47 14.80
C ASN A 109 -26.11 -0.33 14.75
N LEU A 110 -26.80 -1.19 14.01
CA LEU A 110 -28.28 -1.24 13.93
C LEU A 110 -28.90 -2.21 14.96
N LEU A 111 -28.11 -3.06 15.55
CA LEU A 111 -28.52 -4.03 16.58
C LEU A 111 -28.18 -3.50 17.98
#